data_0e3304d00780eecbc0d2fa0f93d4f7f0
#
_entry.id   0e3304d00780eecbc0d2fa0f93d4f7f0
#
_cell.length_a   1.000
_cell.length_b   1.000
_cell.length_c   1.000
_cell.angle_alpha   90.00
_cell.angle_beta   90.00
_cell.angle_gamma   90.00
#
_symmetry.space_group_name_H-M   'P 1'
#
loop_
_entity.id
_entity.type
_entity.pdbx_description
1 polymer ?
#
loop_
_entity_poly.entity_id
_entity_poly.type
_entity_poly.pdbx_seq_one_letter_code
_entity_poly.pdbx_strand_id
1 'polypeptide(L)'
;MTHYPPSSDPAVRAAPPPLVIAGHGTWSNSGADATATLVEKVRSLLPGVRVEAGFVELTPPTIDVALDAVLADASAAVVVPLMIGSGGHVRDDIPEAIDASKARHLDATVVYTRHLGSPRPLVAAVHARLAAARAEWPAEETDVVMVGRGCRLTDANADHVRLARVVFETGGYHQVLSAFLQVARPTLAEILRQYHASGSRRIVVMPHFLFTGRLDEWVHEQVAEFRSGHPDAVIRIADVIGPCDELAQVVVQRYQEGAIRARTSTGSPAYLTGLLLRGRRVMVVGGGRVARRRVPRLLDAGALVELVAPEVHSRLAGLAEARAITWHARTFAPSDLDGAWYVLALTDSPEANAAIVAEAEARHTFCVR
;
A
#
# COMPACT_ATOMS: atom_id res chain seq x y z
N MET A 1 -33.27 -23.30 -21.26
CA MET A 1 -33.48 -22.47 -20.07
C MET A 1 -33.04 -23.30 -18.86
N THR A 2 -31.78 -23.21 -18.47
CA THR A 2 -31.23 -23.90 -17.32
C THR A 2 -31.45 -23.02 -16.08
N HIS A 3 -32.39 -23.42 -15.23
CA HIS A 3 -32.63 -22.85 -13.92
C HIS A 3 -31.36 -23.05 -13.06
N TYR A 4 -30.66 -21.98 -12.74
CA TYR A 4 -29.70 -21.95 -11.64
C TYR A 4 -30.51 -21.70 -10.35
N PRO A 5 -30.50 -22.61 -9.37
CA PRO A 5 -31.19 -22.34 -8.11
C PRO A 5 -30.50 -21.17 -7.38
N PRO A 6 -31.29 -20.30 -6.71
CA PRO A 6 -30.66 -19.29 -5.86
C PRO A 6 -29.91 -20.01 -4.72
N SER A 7 -28.64 -19.71 -4.55
CA SER A 7 -27.86 -20.21 -3.42
C SER A 7 -28.40 -19.62 -2.12
N SER A 8 -29.19 -20.39 -1.42
CA SER A 8 -29.62 -20.12 -0.04
C SER A 8 -28.53 -20.60 0.93
N ASP A 9 -27.40 -19.92 0.94
CA ASP A 9 -26.40 -20.12 2.00
C ASP A 9 -26.07 -18.76 2.61
N PRO A 10 -26.43 -18.52 3.91
CA PRO A 10 -25.98 -17.32 4.60
C PRO A 10 -24.45 -17.40 4.66
N ALA A 11 -23.78 -16.47 4.01
CA ALA A 11 -22.35 -16.36 3.84
C ALA A 11 -21.58 -17.02 4.98
N VAL A 12 -21.12 -18.24 4.77
CA VAL A 12 -19.94 -18.76 5.43
C VAL A 12 -18.87 -17.73 5.11
N ARG A 13 -18.47 -16.93 6.09
CA ARG A 13 -17.35 -15.99 5.94
C ARG A 13 -16.15 -16.85 5.59
N ALA A 14 -15.84 -16.94 4.31
CA ALA A 14 -14.63 -17.62 3.87
C ALA A 14 -13.48 -17.10 4.73
N ALA A 15 -12.66 -18.00 5.25
CA ALA A 15 -11.50 -17.63 6.04
C ALA A 15 -10.68 -16.59 5.27
N PRO A 16 -10.09 -15.60 5.97
CA PRO A 16 -9.27 -14.60 5.30
C PRO A 16 -8.12 -15.30 4.55
N PRO A 17 -7.78 -14.85 3.33
CA PRO A 17 -6.70 -15.47 2.58
C PRO A 17 -5.39 -15.37 3.38
N PRO A 18 -4.56 -16.42 3.44
CA PRO A 18 -3.27 -16.37 4.10
C PRO A 18 -2.35 -15.32 3.47
N LEU A 19 -1.43 -14.82 4.28
CA LEU A 19 -0.39 -13.87 3.89
C LEU A 19 0.95 -14.57 3.76
N VAL A 20 1.62 -14.39 2.63
CA VAL A 20 3.05 -14.70 2.46
C VAL A 20 3.83 -13.38 2.39
N ILE A 21 4.72 -13.15 3.34
CA ILE A 21 5.66 -12.03 3.34
C ILE A 21 6.89 -12.45 2.54
N ALA A 22 7.09 -11.83 1.37
CA ALA A 22 8.18 -12.16 0.46
C ALA A 22 9.40 -11.27 0.74
N GLY A 23 10.39 -11.81 1.45
CA GLY A 23 11.65 -11.14 1.80
C GLY A 23 12.78 -11.45 0.82
N HIS A 24 13.88 -10.67 0.92
CA HIS A 24 15.10 -10.94 0.16
C HIS A 24 15.80 -12.21 0.68
N GLY A 25 15.87 -12.36 1.99
CA GLY A 25 16.73 -13.30 2.68
C GLY A 25 18.04 -12.65 3.15
N THR A 26 18.76 -13.31 4.03
CA THR A 26 20.00 -12.80 4.63
C THR A 26 20.86 -13.94 5.18
N TRP A 27 22.19 -13.79 5.09
CA TRP A 27 23.13 -14.63 5.82
C TRP A 27 23.35 -14.18 7.28
N SER A 28 22.90 -12.97 7.63
CA SER A 28 23.07 -12.41 8.97
C SER A 28 22.01 -12.95 9.93
N ASN A 29 22.44 -13.49 11.07
CA ASN A 29 21.53 -13.92 12.13
C ASN A 29 20.66 -12.74 12.63
N SER A 30 21.24 -11.56 12.80
CA SER A 30 20.51 -10.36 13.24
C SER A 30 19.43 -9.93 12.25
N GLY A 31 19.68 -10.07 10.94
CA GLY A 31 18.69 -9.80 9.89
C GLY A 31 17.57 -10.84 9.87
N ALA A 32 17.89 -12.12 10.11
CA ALA A 32 16.91 -13.19 10.22
C ALA A 32 16.01 -12.98 11.46
N ASP A 33 16.59 -12.67 12.63
CA ASP A 33 15.86 -12.38 13.87
C ASP A 33 14.95 -11.16 13.73
N ALA A 34 15.44 -10.11 13.06
CA ALA A 34 14.64 -8.90 12.77
C ALA A 34 13.44 -9.23 11.86
N THR A 35 13.65 -10.09 10.86
CA THR A 35 12.54 -10.53 9.99
C THR A 35 11.53 -11.38 10.77
N ALA A 36 11.98 -12.30 11.59
CA ALA A 36 11.11 -13.12 12.45
C ALA A 36 10.30 -12.23 13.41
N THR A 37 10.95 -11.25 14.04
CA THR A 37 10.29 -10.27 14.93
C THR A 37 9.20 -9.48 14.17
N LEU A 38 9.45 -9.06 12.94
CA LEU A 38 8.44 -8.38 12.13
C LEU A 38 7.27 -9.30 11.81
N VAL A 39 7.52 -10.56 11.45
CA VAL A 39 6.47 -11.55 11.16
C VAL A 39 5.57 -11.73 12.37
N GLU A 40 6.12 -11.85 13.59
CA GLU A 40 5.33 -11.95 14.82
C GLU A 40 4.49 -10.70 15.09
N LYS A 41 5.03 -9.51 14.86
CA LYS A 41 4.26 -8.25 14.95
C LYS A 41 3.10 -8.24 13.96
N VAL A 42 3.33 -8.68 12.72
CA VAL A 42 2.26 -8.76 11.70
C VAL A 42 1.21 -9.79 12.09
N ARG A 43 1.62 -10.97 12.62
CA ARG A 43 0.69 -12.00 13.14
C ARG A 43 -0.21 -11.44 14.24
N SER A 44 0.35 -10.69 15.18
CA SER A 44 -0.42 -10.07 16.26
C SER A 44 -1.46 -9.06 15.77
N LEU A 45 -1.19 -8.36 14.66
CA LEU A 45 -2.09 -7.39 14.03
C LEU A 45 -3.14 -8.01 13.10
N LEU A 46 -2.99 -9.29 12.74
CA LEU A 46 -3.87 -10.02 11.83
C LEU A 46 -4.43 -11.31 12.49
N PRO A 47 -5.21 -11.19 13.57
CA PRO A 47 -5.78 -12.36 14.23
C PRO A 47 -6.65 -13.17 13.25
N GLY A 48 -6.43 -14.50 13.21
CA GLY A 48 -7.16 -15.41 12.31
C GLY A 48 -6.63 -15.45 10.87
N VAL A 49 -5.56 -14.74 10.54
CA VAL A 49 -4.84 -14.86 9.26
C VAL A 49 -3.60 -15.72 9.46
N ARG A 50 -3.45 -16.77 8.63
CA ARG A 50 -2.18 -17.50 8.55
C ARG A 50 -1.13 -16.61 7.87
N VAL A 51 0.00 -16.37 8.56
CA VAL A 51 1.10 -15.53 8.07
C VAL A 51 2.37 -16.38 7.99
N GLU A 52 2.93 -16.48 6.80
CA GLU A 52 4.20 -17.17 6.53
C GLU A 52 5.20 -16.19 5.89
N ALA A 53 6.49 -16.49 6.03
CA ALA A 53 7.55 -15.79 5.31
C ALA A 53 8.19 -16.72 4.29
N GLY A 54 8.50 -16.18 3.12
CA GLY A 54 9.30 -16.84 2.10
C GLY A 54 10.37 -15.87 1.56
N PHE A 55 11.47 -16.40 1.07
CA PHE A 55 12.63 -15.58 0.70
C PHE A 55 13.03 -15.83 -0.75
N VAL A 56 13.56 -14.79 -1.41
CA VAL A 56 14.09 -14.90 -2.78
C VAL A 56 15.33 -15.79 -2.79
N GLU A 57 16.23 -15.59 -1.81
CA GLU A 57 17.49 -16.30 -1.70
C GLU A 57 18.00 -16.34 -0.24
N LEU A 58 19.12 -17.01 0.00
CA LEU A 58 19.91 -16.97 1.24
C LEU A 58 19.26 -17.62 2.48
N THR A 59 17.95 -17.66 2.58
CA THR A 59 17.22 -18.11 3.78
C THR A 59 16.05 -19.01 3.34
N PRO A 60 15.89 -20.24 3.89
CA PRO A 60 14.69 -21.04 3.67
C PRO A 60 13.51 -20.54 4.54
N PRO A 61 12.25 -20.84 4.14
CA PRO A 61 11.85 -21.41 2.85
C PRO A 61 11.90 -20.38 1.72
N THR A 62 11.96 -20.86 0.47
CA THR A 62 11.75 -20.02 -0.71
C THR A 62 10.29 -19.57 -0.81
N ILE A 63 10.03 -18.51 -1.58
CA ILE A 63 8.69 -17.92 -1.69
C ILE A 63 7.68 -18.93 -2.25
N ASP A 64 8.06 -19.71 -3.24
CA ASP A 64 7.19 -20.73 -3.84
C ASP A 64 6.86 -21.85 -2.85
N VAL A 65 7.83 -22.30 -2.02
CA VAL A 65 7.61 -23.29 -0.94
C VAL A 65 6.67 -22.74 0.13
N ALA A 66 6.85 -21.48 0.53
CA ALA A 66 5.95 -20.82 1.49
C ALA A 66 4.53 -20.67 0.92
N LEU A 67 4.40 -20.36 -0.38
CA LEU A 67 3.11 -20.29 -1.07
C LEU A 67 2.44 -21.65 -1.16
N ASP A 68 3.17 -22.71 -1.54
CA ASP A 68 2.62 -24.08 -1.60
C ASP A 68 2.10 -24.52 -0.24
N ALA A 69 2.81 -24.18 0.83
CA ALA A 69 2.40 -24.53 2.19
C ALA A 69 1.08 -23.87 2.60
N VAL A 70 0.82 -22.64 2.18
CA VAL A 70 -0.44 -21.95 2.51
C VAL A 70 -1.58 -22.32 1.54
N LEU A 71 -1.26 -22.64 0.29
CA LEU A 71 -2.25 -23.04 -0.72
C LEU A 71 -2.68 -24.50 -0.61
N ALA A 72 -2.00 -25.31 0.20
CA ALA A 72 -2.46 -26.67 0.51
C ALA A 72 -3.86 -26.68 1.14
N ASP A 73 -4.20 -25.66 1.93
CA ASP A 73 -5.45 -25.56 2.70
C ASP A 73 -6.29 -24.34 2.31
N ALA A 74 -5.86 -23.54 1.33
CA ALA A 74 -6.52 -22.29 0.95
C ALA A 74 -6.63 -22.16 -0.57
N SER A 75 -7.78 -21.67 -1.06
CA SER A 75 -8.01 -21.39 -2.49
C SER A 75 -7.45 -20.03 -2.94
N ALA A 76 -6.95 -19.21 -2.02
CA ALA A 76 -6.34 -17.92 -2.35
C ALA A 76 -5.26 -17.55 -1.35
N ALA A 77 -4.27 -16.78 -1.78
CA ALA A 77 -3.22 -16.21 -0.93
C ALA A 77 -2.87 -14.78 -1.35
N VAL A 78 -2.34 -13.99 -0.42
CA VAL A 78 -1.82 -12.66 -0.68
C VAL A 78 -0.31 -12.67 -0.46
N VAL A 79 0.46 -12.19 -1.44
CA VAL A 79 1.92 -12.04 -1.33
C VAL A 79 2.24 -10.55 -1.18
N VAL A 80 2.92 -10.20 -0.09
CA VAL A 80 3.39 -8.84 0.18
C VAL A 80 4.92 -8.80 0.09
N PRO A 81 5.50 -8.08 -0.88
CA PRO A 81 6.96 -7.95 -0.96
C PRO A 81 7.48 -7.07 0.19
N LEU A 82 8.37 -7.61 1.00
CA LEU A 82 9.08 -6.89 2.06
C LEU A 82 10.26 -6.12 1.46
N MET A 83 9.94 -5.21 0.54
CA MET A 83 10.87 -4.39 -0.22
C MET A 83 10.38 -2.94 -0.23
N ILE A 84 11.29 -2.00 0.00
CA ILE A 84 10.94 -0.56 0.02
C ILE A 84 10.62 -0.05 -1.39
N GLY A 85 11.37 -0.47 -2.40
CA GLY A 85 11.27 0.02 -3.77
C GLY A 85 11.03 -1.07 -4.80
N SER A 86 10.73 -0.67 -6.04
CA SER A 86 10.44 -1.53 -7.19
C SER A 86 11.71 -2.05 -7.88
N GLY A 87 12.64 -2.65 -7.12
CA GLY A 87 13.87 -3.28 -7.66
C GLY A 87 13.61 -4.55 -8.47
N GLY A 88 14.69 -5.20 -8.97
CA GLY A 88 14.63 -6.43 -9.78
C GLY A 88 13.84 -7.54 -9.08
N HIS A 89 14.13 -7.81 -7.81
CA HIS A 89 13.41 -8.85 -7.05
C HIS A 89 11.88 -8.65 -7.04
N VAL A 90 11.40 -7.39 -6.98
CA VAL A 90 9.96 -7.09 -7.02
C VAL A 90 9.36 -7.30 -8.40
N ARG A 91 10.14 -7.05 -9.47
CA ARG A 91 9.67 -7.11 -10.85
C ARG A 91 9.81 -8.49 -11.49
N ASP A 92 10.83 -9.23 -11.07
CA ASP A 92 11.25 -10.46 -11.76
C ASP A 92 11.18 -11.68 -10.84
N ASP A 93 12.00 -11.76 -9.79
CA ASP A 93 12.20 -12.97 -8.98
C ASP A 93 10.96 -13.39 -8.17
N ILE A 94 10.27 -12.42 -7.52
CA ILE A 94 9.05 -12.73 -6.76
C ILE A 94 7.91 -13.15 -7.68
N PRO A 95 7.61 -12.46 -8.82
CA PRO A 95 6.66 -12.95 -9.81
C PRO A 95 6.98 -14.35 -10.34
N GLU A 96 8.24 -14.65 -10.64
CA GLU A 96 8.66 -15.98 -11.10
C GLU A 96 8.37 -17.07 -10.05
N ALA A 97 8.68 -16.83 -8.77
CA ALA A 97 8.37 -17.75 -7.69
C ALA A 97 6.85 -17.94 -7.52
N ILE A 98 6.05 -16.87 -7.68
CA ILE A 98 4.58 -16.95 -7.66
C ILE A 98 4.07 -17.79 -8.83
N ASP A 99 4.58 -17.59 -10.03
CA ASP A 99 4.15 -18.34 -11.22
C ASP A 99 4.53 -19.81 -11.11
N ALA A 100 5.68 -20.13 -10.52
CA ALA A 100 6.08 -21.52 -10.24
C ALA A 100 5.10 -22.21 -9.25
N SER A 101 4.66 -21.53 -8.21
CA SER A 101 3.64 -22.08 -7.29
C SER A 101 2.26 -22.19 -7.96
N LYS A 102 1.82 -21.18 -8.72
CA LYS A 102 0.56 -21.20 -9.47
C LYS A 102 0.48 -22.36 -10.47
N ALA A 103 1.59 -22.76 -11.08
CA ALA A 103 1.65 -23.91 -11.97
C ALA A 103 1.31 -25.24 -11.26
N ARG A 104 1.52 -25.30 -9.93
CA ARG A 104 1.17 -26.47 -9.09
C ARG A 104 -0.24 -26.35 -8.47
N HIS A 105 -0.79 -25.15 -8.39
CA HIS A 105 -2.09 -24.83 -7.76
C HIS A 105 -2.99 -24.08 -8.74
N LEU A 106 -3.43 -24.75 -9.82
CA LEU A 106 -4.11 -24.14 -10.98
C LEU A 106 -5.41 -23.41 -10.62
N ASP A 107 -6.12 -23.87 -9.60
CA ASP A 107 -7.40 -23.29 -9.14
C ASP A 107 -7.21 -22.21 -8.06
N ALA A 108 -5.98 -21.95 -7.62
CA ALA A 108 -5.70 -20.99 -6.57
C ALA A 108 -5.53 -19.57 -7.11
N THR A 109 -6.08 -18.60 -6.38
CA THR A 109 -5.87 -17.18 -6.65
C THR A 109 -4.73 -16.63 -5.81
N VAL A 110 -3.64 -16.21 -6.44
CA VAL A 110 -2.54 -15.53 -5.76
C VAL A 110 -2.55 -14.05 -6.13
N VAL A 111 -2.72 -13.19 -5.12
CA VAL A 111 -2.70 -11.73 -5.30
C VAL A 111 -1.34 -11.20 -4.86
N TYR A 112 -0.55 -10.72 -5.80
CA TYR A 112 0.70 -10.03 -5.56
C TYR A 112 0.42 -8.54 -5.36
N THR A 113 0.87 -7.99 -4.22
CA THR A 113 0.67 -6.56 -3.91
C THR A 113 1.85 -5.73 -4.42
N ARG A 114 1.69 -4.42 -4.42
CA ARG A 114 2.82 -3.52 -4.64
C ARG A 114 3.81 -3.60 -3.46
N HIS A 115 5.05 -3.18 -3.68
CA HIS A 115 6.08 -3.02 -2.66
C HIS A 115 5.66 -2.02 -1.56
N LEU A 116 6.42 -1.95 -0.46
CA LEU A 116 6.07 -1.13 0.70
C LEU A 116 5.93 0.35 0.33
N GLY A 117 6.87 0.89 -0.47
CA GLY A 117 6.91 2.31 -0.82
C GLY A 117 7.22 3.17 0.39
N SER A 118 6.69 4.40 0.40
CA SER A 118 6.89 5.37 1.48
C SER A 118 5.54 5.90 2.00
N PRO A 119 4.66 5.03 2.55
CA PRO A 119 3.42 5.47 3.17
C PRO A 119 3.70 6.17 4.50
N ARG A 120 2.69 6.88 5.02
CA ARG A 120 2.83 7.67 6.26
C ARG A 120 3.45 6.91 7.44
N PRO A 121 3.08 5.65 7.75
CA PRO A 121 3.73 4.94 8.87
C PRO A 121 5.23 4.76 8.64
N LEU A 122 5.68 4.43 7.41
CA LEU A 122 7.11 4.29 7.14
C LEU A 122 7.87 5.62 7.25
N VAL A 123 7.26 6.74 6.83
CA VAL A 123 7.81 8.09 7.04
C VAL A 123 7.94 8.38 8.54
N ALA A 124 6.94 8.01 9.34
CA ALA A 124 6.98 8.17 10.80
C ALA A 124 8.12 7.35 11.43
N ALA A 125 8.35 6.10 10.99
CA ALA A 125 9.49 5.30 11.42
C ALA A 125 10.83 5.98 11.10
N VAL A 126 10.97 6.54 9.90
CA VAL A 126 12.19 7.30 9.52
C VAL A 126 12.39 8.50 10.45
N HIS A 127 11.34 9.28 10.73
CA HIS A 127 11.43 10.40 11.66
C HIS A 127 11.81 9.97 13.09
N ALA A 128 11.29 8.83 13.56
CA ALA A 128 11.66 8.28 14.86
C ALA A 128 13.15 7.93 14.93
N ARG A 129 13.72 7.32 13.88
CA ARG A 129 15.15 6.99 13.80
C ARG A 129 16.00 8.25 13.75
N LEU A 130 15.61 9.24 12.95
CA LEU A 130 16.29 10.53 12.87
C LEU A 130 16.25 11.28 14.21
N ALA A 131 15.10 11.29 14.88
CA ALA A 131 14.96 11.92 16.20
C ALA A 131 15.87 11.26 17.26
N ALA A 132 15.94 9.93 17.26
CA ALA A 132 16.84 9.19 18.16
C ALA A 132 18.31 9.51 17.87
N ALA A 133 18.73 9.54 16.61
CA ALA A 133 20.11 9.79 16.23
C ALA A 133 20.56 11.23 16.46
N ARG A 134 19.70 12.22 16.18
CA ARG A 134 20.04 13.64 16.44
C ARG A 134 20.07 13.95 17.95
N ALA A 135 19.32 13.17 18.75
CA ALA A 135 19.19 13.36 20.20
C ALA A 135 18.88 14.84 20.56
N GLU A 136 19.79 15.51 21.26
CA GLU A 136 19.66 16.91 21.70
C GLU A 136 19.82 17.97 20.59
N TRP A 137 20.23 17.59 19.38
CA TRP A 137 20.40 18.59 18.31
C TRP A 137 19.04 19.11 17.83
N PRO A 138 18.85 20.44 17.69
CA PRO A 138 17.64 20.98 17.08
C PRO A 138 17.48 20.48 15.64
N ALA A 139 16.25 20.18 15.24
CA ALA A 139 15.99 19.69 13.88
C ALA A 139 16.36 20.74 12.83
N GLU A 140 16.04 22.00 13.07
CA GLU A 140 16.34 23.15 12.22
C GLU A 140 17.83 23.47 12.05
N GLU A 141 18.69 22.87 12.86
CA GLU A 141 20.15 22.98 12.76
C GLU A 141 20.81 21.67 12.33
N THR A 142 20.00 20.67 11.98
CA THR A 142 20.46 19.32 11.62
C THR A 142 20.30 19.10 10.11
N ASP A 143 21.40 18.73 9.45
CA ASP A 143 21.40 18.27 8.08
C ASP A 143 21.24 16.74 8.03
N VAL A 144 20.42 16.25 7.12
CA VAL A 144 20.14 14.82 6.99
C VAL A 144 20.61 14.31 5.62
N VAL A 145 21.33 13.19 5.62
CA VAL A 145 21.61 12.42 4.41
C VAL A 145 20.79 11.15 4.42
N MET A 146 19.78 11.09 3.57
CA MET A 146 19.01 9.86 3.33
C MET A 146 19.81 8.94 2.41
N VAL A 147 20.21 7.76 2.89
CA VAL A 147 21.08 6.85 2.13
C VAL A 147 20.31 5.64 1.63
N GLY A 148 20.19 5.52 0.30
CA GLY A 148 19.63 4.35 -0.37
C GLY A 148 20.72 3.44 -0.95
N ARG A 149 20.36 2.22 -1.33
CA ARG A 149 21.28 1.31 -2.02
C ARG A 149 21.76 1.89 -3.36
N GLY A 150 20.82 2.43 -4.14
CA GLY A 150 21.01 2.73 -5.56
C GLY A 150 20.81 1.50 -6.45
N CYS A 151 20.27 1.72 -7.63
CA CYS A 151 20.07 0.67 -8.63
C CYS A 151 20.05 1.25 -10.05
N ARG A 152 19.98 0.37 -11.08
CA ARG A 152 19.89 0.78 -12.49
C ARG A 152 18.50 1.27 -12.91
N LEU A 153 17.48 1.06 -12.08
CA LEU A 153 16.10 1.45 -12.37
C LEU A 153 15.87 2.89 -11.89
N THR A 154 15.62 3.79 -12.84
CA THR A 154 15.45 5.23 -12.58
C THR A 154 14.31 5.51 -11.61
N ASP A 155 13.17 4.83 -11.76
CA ASP A 155 11.98 5.03 -10.92
C ASP A 155 12.26 4.69 -9.44
N ALA A 156 13.00 3.60 -9.17
CA ALA A 156 13.34 3.21 -7.81
C ALA A 156 14.28 4.23 -7.14
N ASN A 157 15.23 4.80 -7.88
CA ASN A 157 16.06 5.90 -7.38
C ASN A 157 15.23 7.17 -7.15
N ALA A 158 14.31 7.49 -8.06
CA ALA A 158 13.40 8.64 -7.92
C ALA A 158 12.48 8.50 -6.70
N ASP A 159 11.99 7.30 -6.40
CA ASP A 159 11.20 7.03 -5.19
C ASP A 159 11.99 7.31 -3.90
N HIS A 160 13.28 6.97 -3.88
CA HIS A 160 14.15 7.30 -2.75
C HIS A 160 14.34 8.81 -2.58
N VAL A 161 14.59 9.53 -3.69
CA VAL A 161 14.69 11.00 -3.68
C VAL A 161 13.38 11.65 -3.25
N ARG A 162 12.24 11.13 -3.71
CA ARG A 162 10.93 11.60 -3.29
C ARG A 162 10.71 11.42 -1.78
N LEU A 163 11.16 10.31 -1.19
CA LEU A 163 11.09 10.13 0.25
C LEU A 163 11.93 11.16 0.99
N ALA A 164 13.17 11.42 0.56
CA ALA A 164 14.01 12.46 1.16
C ALA A 164 13.29 13.82 1.14
N ARG A 165 12.62 14.16 0.05
CA ARG A 165 11.80 15.38 -0.03
C ARG A 165 10.63 15.36 0.96
N VAL A 166 9.90 14.25 1.10
CA VAL A 166 8.82 14.14 2.10
C VAL A 166 9.36 14.30 3.53
N VAL A 167 10.50 13.68 3.83
CA VAL A 167 11.15 13.82 5.15
C VAL A 167 11.53 15.27 5.42
N PHE A 168 12.05 15.99 4.43
CA PHE A 168 12.33 17.42 4.55
C PHE A 168 11.07 18.23 4.85
N GLU A 169 10.01 18.07 4.07
CA GLU A 169 8.75 18.83 4.21
C GLU A 169 8.04 18.60 5.55
N THR A 170 8.27 17.44 6.17
CA THR A 170 7.53 17.03 7.37
C THR A 170 8.36 17.02 8.66
N GLY A 171 9.69 17.15 8.55
CA GLY A 171 10.59 16.95 9.70
C GLY A 171 11.21 18.22 10.30
N GLY A 172 11.11 19.37 9.62
CA GLY A 172 11.69 20.64 10.09
C GLY A 172 13.22 20.67 10.12
N TYR A 173 13.90 19.77 9.37
CA TYR A 173 15.36 19.74 9.28
C TYR A 173 15.88 20.91 8.46
N HIS A 174 17.16 21.32 8.73
CA HIS A 174 17.80 22.38 7.97
C HIS A 174 17.90 22.02 6.49
N GLN A 175 18.40 20.84 6.18
CA GLN A 175 18.39 20.24 4.84
C GLN A 175 18.19 18.72 4.91
N VAL A 176 17.65 18.15 3.85
CA VAL A 176 17.60 16.70 3.64
C VAL A 176 18.01 16.40 2.21
N LEU A 177 19.15 15.76 2.03
CA LEU A 177 19.64 15.32 0.72
C LEU A 177 19.64 13.80 0.63
N SER A 178 19.40 13.29 -0.58
CA SER A 178 19.50 11.86 -0.86
C SER A 178 20.89 11.50 -1.37
N ALA A 179 21.38 10.35 -0.94
CA ALA A 179 22.61 9.75 -1.41
C ALA A 179 22.42 8.25 -1.69
N PHE A 180 23.35 7.67 -2.43
CA PHE A 180 23.37 6.25 -2.75
C PHE A 180 24.70 5.62 -2.41
N LEU A 181 24.68 4.34 -2.00
CA LEU A 181 25.90 3.60 -1.70
C LEU A 181 26.63 3.12 -2.96
N GLN A 182 25.85 2.77 -4.00
CA GLN A 182 26.39 2.20 -5.24
C GLN A 182 25.46 2.48 -6.42
N VAL A 183 25.96 2.26 -7.64
CA VAL A 183 25.22 2.27 -8.92
C VAL A 183 24.66 3.65 -9.31
N ALA A 184 24.08 4.40 -8.37
CA ALA A 184 23.47 5.71 -8.61
C ALA A 184 24.27 6.84 -7.95
N ARG A 185 24.02 8.08 -8.35
CA ARG A 185 24.60 9.29 -7.78
C ARG A 185 23.52 10.24 -7.31
N PRO A 186 23.81 11.18 -6.37
CA PRO A 186 25.11 11.36 -5.72
C PRO A 186 25.45 10.25 -4.72
N THR A 187 26.73 9.97 -4.54
CA THR A 187 27.21 9.02 -3.52
C THR A 187 27.17 9.63 -2.12
N LEU A 188 27.21 8.79 -1.09
CA LEU A 188 27.28 9.25 0.31
C LEU A 188 28.46 10.20 0.53
N ALA A 189 29.65 9.84 0.04
CA ALA A 189 30.85 10.68 0.17
C ALA A 189 30.71 12.04 -0.54
N GLU A 190 29.99 12.12 -1.67
CA GLU A 190 29.74 13.38 -2.37
C GLU A 190 28.85 14.31 -1.54
N ILE A 191 27.79 13.80 -0.95
CA ILE A 191 26.89 14.59 -0.12
C ILE A 191 27.55 15.02 1.19
N LEU A 192 28.33 14.14 1.83
CA LEU A 192 29.07 14.52 3.03
C LEU A 192 30.06 15.63 2.75
N ARG A 193 30.82 15.60 1.62
CA ARG A 193 31.68 16.69 1.18
C ARG A 193 30.95 17.99 0.92
N GLN A 194 29.78 17.91 0.28
CA GLN A 194 28.94 19.07 0.02
C GLN A 194 28.49 19.73 1.33
N TYR A 195 28.01 18.98 2.30
CA TYR A 195 27.61 19.49 3.60
C TYR A 195 28.80 20.09 4.38
N HIS A 196 29.92 19.39 4.40
CA HIS A 196 31.11 19.88 5.07
C HIS A 196 31.59 21.21 4.46
N ALA A 197 31.63 21.32 3.13
CA ALA A 197 32.02 22.52 2.41
C ALA A 197 31.05 23.70 2.62
N SER A 198 29.76 23.42 2.82
CA SER A 198 28.77 24.46 3.16
C SER A 198 28.80 24.92 4.63
N GLY A 199 29.68 24.34 5.43
CA GLY A 199 29.83 24.68 6.84
C GLY A 199 28.91 23.92 7.79
N SER A 200 28.22 22.87 7.31
CA SER A 200 27.41 22.01 8.16
C SER A 200 28.23 21.35 9.26
N ARG A 201 27.72 21.37 10.49
CA ARG A 201 28.40 20.81 11.67
C ARG A 201 27.62 19.74 12.39
N ARG A 202 26.36 19.49 12.00
CA ARG A 202 25.48 18.52 12.62
C ARG A 202 24.81 17.71 11.51
N ILE A 203 25.40 16.58 11.17
CA ILE A 203 24.94 15.73 10.07
C ILE A 203 24.42 14.42 10.65
N VAL A 204 23.20 14.04 10.28
CA VAL A 204 22.64 12.71 10.55
C VAL A 204 22.54 11.93 9.25
N VAL A 205 23.21 10.80 9.17
CA VAL A 205 23.09 9.84 8.07
C VAL A 205 21.99 8.84 8.43
N MET A 206 20.95 8.76 7.60
CA MET A 206 19.83 7.86 7.76
C MET A 206 19.89 6.72 6.73
N PRO A 207 20.29 5.51 7.12
CA PRO A 207 20.22 4.34 6.26
C PRO A 207 18.76 3.99 5.95
N HIS A 208 18.36 4.09 4.69
CA HIS A 208 17.02 3.75 4.25
C HIS A 208 16.93 2.26 3.90
N PHE A 209 17.20 1.42 4.92
CA PHE A 209 17.13 -0.03 4.85
C PHE A 209 16.16 -0.56 5.89
N LEU A 210 15.55 -1.71 5.61
CA LEU A 210 14.62 -2.34 6.56
C LEU A 210 15.35 -2.93 7.76
N PHE A 211 16.46 -3.63 7.53
CA PHE A 211 17.20 -4.35 8.54
C PHE A 211 18.70 -4.14 8.41
N THR A 212 19.43 -4.43 9.47
CA THR A 212 20.90 -4.44 9.47
C THR A 212 21.44 -5.50 8.51
N GLY A 213 22.62 -5.26 8.00
CA GLY A 213 23.31 -6.15 7.07
C GLY A 213 24.43 -5.43 6.32
N ARG A 214 24.93 -6.02 5.25
CA ARG A 214 26.11 -5.53 4.51
C ARG A 214 25.99 -4.06 4.04
N LEU A 215 24.79 -3.64 3.63
CA LEU A 215 24.58 -2.24 3.20
C LEU A 215 24.70 -1.27 4.37
N ASP A 216 24.21 -1.63 5.53
CA ASP A 216 24.34 -0.85 6.75
C ASP A 216 25.82 -0.75 7.20
N GLU A 217 26.54 -1.86 7.15
CA GLU A 217 27.98 -1.89 7.39
C GLU A 217 28.73 -0.92 6.46
N TRP A 218 28.41 -0.89 5.17
CA TRP A 218 29.00 0.04 4.20
C TRP A 218 28.72 1.51 4.51
N VAL A 219 27.57 1.84 5.09
CA VAL A 219 27.31 3.20 5.56
C VAL A 219 28.28 3.56 6.65
N HIS A 220 28.48 2.69 7.64
CA HIS A 220 29.42 2.90 8.74
C HIS A 220 30.85 3.01 8.25
N GLU A 221 31.30 2.14 7.34
CA GLU A 221 32.63 2.15 6.73
C GLU A 221 32.89 3.50 6.01
N GLN A 222 31.96 3.94 5.13
CA GLN A 222 32.11 5.20 4.37
C GLN A 222 32.08 6.44 5.26
N VAL A 223 31.26 6.45 6.31
CA VAL A 223 31.24 7.55 7.28
C VAL A 223 32.56 7.60 8.10
N ALA A 224 33.05 6.42 8.50
CA ALA A 224 34.36 6.36 9.22
C ALA A 224 35.52 6.83 8.35
N GLU A 225 35.55 6.44 7.07
CA GLU A 225 36.54 6.94 6.10
C GLU A 225 36.45 8.46 5.95
N PHE A 226 35.23 9.00 5.79
CA PHE A 226 35.03 10.44 5.67
C PHE A 226 35.56 11.20 6.91
N ARG A 227 35.24 10.73 8.12
CA ARG A 227 35.67 11.32 9.38
C ARG A 227 37.21 11.33 9.53
N SER A 228 37.90 10.31 9.01
CA SER A 228 39.35 10.24 9.09
C SER A 228 40.02 11.40 8.35
N GLY A 229 39.43 11.88 7.25
CA GLY A 229 39.88 13.04 6.49
C GLY A 229 39.31 14.39 6.96
N HIS A 230 38.28 14.38 7.80
CA HIS A 230 37.51 15.56 8.24
C HIS A 230 37.19 15.45 9.75
N PRO A 231 38.21 15.59 10.63
CA PRO A 231 38.01 15.33 12.07
C PRO A 231 37.11 16.37 12.76
N ASP A 232 36.83 17.50 12.13
CA ASP A 232 35.92 18.54 12.58
C ASP A 232 34.44 18.23 12.21
N ALA A 233 34.18 17.25 11.36
CA ALA A 233 32.84 16.87 10.96
C ALA A 233 32.15 16.05 12.06
N VAL A 234 31.03 16.56 12.58
CA VAL A 234 30.23 15.85 13.57
C VAL A 234 29.06 15.13 12.84
N ILE A 235 29.24 13.82 12.67
CA ILE A 235 28.27 12.97 11.96
C ILE A 235 27.72 11.94 12.92
N ARG A 236 26.39 11.75 12.95
CA ARG A 236 25.73 10.65 13.61
C ARG A 236 25.07 9.74 12.57
N ILE A 237 24.99 8.46 12.85
CA ILE A 237 24.31 7.49 11.99
C ILE A 237 23.06 7.03 12.73
N ALA A 238 21.92 7.16 12.08
CA ALA A 238 20.68 6.63 12.61
C ALA A 238 20.61 5.10 12.40
N ASP A 239 19.87 4.43 13.27
CA ASP A 239 19.55 3.01 13.06
C ASP A 239 18.73 2.83 11.78
N VAL A 240 18.82 1.65 11.18
CA VAL A 240 17.90 1.20 10.11
C VAL A 240 16.45 1.22 10.60
N ILE A 241 15.47 1.11 9.69
CA ILE A 241 14.03 1.16 10.03
C ILE A 241 13.69 0.12 11.10
N GLY A 242 14.20 -1.11 10.95
CA GLY A 242 14.02 -2.20 11.92
C GLY A 242 12.61 -2.79 11.95
N PRO A 243 12.37 -3.83 12.76
CA PRO A 243 11.08 -4.48 12.92
C PRO A 243 10.16 -3.68 13.86
N CYS A 244 9.85 -2.43 13.49
CA CYS A 244 8.99 -1.52 14.25
C CYS A 244 7.50 -1.75 13.95
N ASP A 245 6.63 -1.16 14.77
CA ASP A 245 5.18 -1.28 14.63
C ASP A 245 4.69 -0.59 13.35
N GLU A 246 5.31 0.51 12.96
CA GLU A 246 4.99 1.24 11.74
C GLU A 246 5.27 0.38 10.49
N LEU A 247 6.37 -0.39 10.47
CA LEU A 247 6.66 -1.30 9.37
C LEU A 247 5.65 -2.44 9.32
N ALA A 248 5.28 -3.00 10.47
CA ALA A 248 4.24 -4.04 10.56
C ALA A 248 2.88 -3.50 10.05
N GLN A 249 2.49 -2.27 10.42
CA GLN A 249 1.28 -1.61 9.90
C GLN A 249 1.30 -1.47 8.37
N VAL A 250 2.44 -1.16 7.77
CA VAL A 250 2.56 -1.08 6.31
C VAL A 250 2.35 -2.44 5.66
N VAL A 251 2.91 -3.51 6.21
CA VAL A 251 2.69 -4.88 5.71
C VAL A 251 1.21 -5.24 5.80
N VAL A 252 0.57 -4.96 6.95
CA VAL A 252 -0.88 -5.17 7.15
C VAL A 252 -1.71 -4.38 6.15
N GLN A 253 -1.37 -3.12 5.90
CA GLN A 253 -2.06 -2.29 4.90
C GLN A 253 -1.96 -2.90 3.50
N ARG A 254 -0.76 -3.39 3.10
CA ARG A 254 -0.59 -4.07 1.81
C ARG A 254 -1.39 -5.36 1.73
N TYR A 255 -1.39 -6.14 2.81
CA TYR A 255 -2.22 -7.32 2.90
C TYR A 255 -3.71 -7.01 2.73
N GLN A 256 -4.24 -6.01 3.42
CA GLN A 256 -5.64 -5.63 3.32
C GLN A 256 -6.03 -5.18 1.90
N GLU A 257 -5.16 -4.41 1.22
CA GLU A 257 -5.32 -4.04 -0.18
C GLU A 257 -5.40 -5.29 -1.09
N GLY A 258 -4.57 -6.30 -0.83
CA GLY A 258 -4.54 -7.57 -1.55
C GLY A 258 -5.71 -8.49 -1.22
N ALA A 259 -6.09 -8.59 0.05
CA ALA A 259 -7.18 -9.45 0.51
C ALA A 259 -8.54 -9.04 -0.07
N ILE A 260 -8.78 -7.73 -0.27
CA ILE A 260 -9.96 -7.24 -0.98
C ILE A 260 -9.99 -7.79 -2.42
N ARG A 261 -8.84 -7.76 -3.12
CA ARG A 261 -8.73 -8.28 -4.49
C ARG A 261 -8.88 -9.80 -4.53
N ALA A 262 -8.28 -10.53 -3.59
CA ALA A 262 -8.39 -11.98 -3.50
C ALA A 262 -9.85 -12.43 -3.34
N ARG A 263 -10.62 -11.76 -2.49
CA ARG A 263 -12.05 -12.05 -2.27
C ARG A 263 -12.91 -11.75 -3.49
N THR A 264 -12.59 -10.71 -4.25
CA THR A 264 -13.31 -10.37 -5.48
C THR A 264 -12.96 -11.30 -6.64
N SER A 265 -11.80 -11.95 -6.59
CA SER A 265 -11.35 -12.89 -7.65
C SER A 265 -11.87 -14.32 -7.44
N THR A 266 -12.17 -14.73 -6.21
CA THR A 266 -12.68 -16.10 -5.90
C THR A 266 -14.18 -16.29 -6.16
N GLY A 267 -14.92 -15.24 -6.52
CA GLY A 267 -16.39 -15.30 -6.63
C GLY A 267 -16.96 -15.31 -8.04
N SER A 268 -16.31 -14.78 -9.00
CA SER A 268 -16.58 -14.78 -10.45
C SER A 268 -15.55 -13.92 -11.12
N PRO A 269 -14.90 -14.32 -12.21
CA PRO A 269 -13.97 -13.44 -12.91
C PRO A 269 -14.70 -12.16 -13.29
N ALA A 270 -14.23 -11.03 -12.74
CA ALA A 270 -14.79 -9.73 -13.05
C ALA A 270 -14.55 -9.42 -14.54
N TYR A 271 -15.61 -9.28 -15.30
CA TYR A 271 -15.54 -8.78 -16.67
C TYR A 271 -15.48 -7.25 -16.66
N LEU A 272 -14.36 -6.68 -17.07
CA LEU A 272 -14.22 -5.23 -17.15
C LEU A 272 -15.03 -4.68 -18.33
N THR A 273 -15.98 -3.77 -18.05
CA THR A 273 -16.83 -3.17 -19.06
C THR A 273 -16.89 -1.64 -18.91
N GLY A 274 -17.03 -0.94 -20.02
CA GLY A 274 -17.35 0.47 -20.08
C GLY A 274 -18.84 0.67 -20.30
N LEU A 275 -19.49 1.47 -19.45
CA LEU A 275 -20.93 1.77 -19.56
C LEU A 275 -21.16 3.06 -20.33
N LEU A 276 -21.97 2.98 -21.40
CA LEU A 276 -22.45 4.16 -22.12
C LEU A 276 -23.74 4.67 -21.45
N LEU A 277 -23.64 5.76 -20.69
CA LEU A 277 -24.69 6.25 -19.81
C LEU A 277 -25.54 7.37 -20.42
N ARG A 278 -25.24 7.83 -21.62
CA ARG A 278 -25.99 8.93 -22.25
C ARG A 278 -27.48 8.61 -22.34
N GLY A 279 -28.29 9.46 -21.71
CA GLY A 279 -29.75 9.32 -21.65
C GLY A 279 -30.24 8.14 -20.80
N ARG A 280 -29.37 7.45 -20.04
CA ARG A 280 -29.73 6.36 -19.15
C ARG A 280 -30.05 6.89 -17.76
N ARG A 281 -31.12 6.38 -17.14
CA ARG A 281 -31.48 6.66 -15.75
C ARG A 281 -30.50 5.99 -14.81
N VAL A 282 -29.81 6.78 -13.99
CA VAL A 282 -28.83 6.32 -13.00
C VAL A 282 -29.29 6.72 -11.62
N MET A 283 -29.51 5.74 -10.75
CA MET A 283 -29.93 5.96 -9.37
C MET A 283 -28.70 6.02 -8.46
N VAL A 284 -28.59 7.08 -7.68
CA VAL A 284 -27.56 7.24 -6.64
C VAL A 284 -28.25 7.25 -5.29
N VAL A 285 -27.93 6.28 -4.44
CA VAL A 285 -28.44 6.21 -3.07
C VAL A 285 -27.35 6.62 -2.09
N GLY A 286 -27.58 7.74 -1.40
CA GLY A 286 -26.60 8.39 -0.51
C GLY A 286 -26.07 9.70 -1.08
N GLY A 287 -26.00 10.73 -0.21
CA GLY A 287 -25.68 12.12 -0.56
C GLY A 287 -24.32 12.63 -0.03
N GLY A 288 -23.47 11.73 0.45
CA GLY A 288 -22.23 12.05 1.14
C GLY A 288 -21.04 12.37 0.23
N ARG A 289 -19.84 12.26 0.80
CA ARG A 289 -18.56 12.60 0.15
C ARG A 289 -18.28 11.78 -1.12
N VAL A 290 -18.70 10.52 -1.17
CA VAL A 290 -18.50 9.65 -2.33
C VAL A 290 -19.42 10.07 -3.47
N ALA A 291 -20.71 10.29 -3.20
CA ALA A 291 -21.68 10.77 -4.18
C ALA A 291 -21.24 12.12 -4.77
N ARG A 292 -20.79 13.08 -3.94
CA ARG A 292 -20.25 14.38 -4.41
C ARG A 292 -19.16 14.23 -5.47
N ARG A 293 -18.33 13.18 -5.40
CA ARG A 293 -17.23 12.95 -6.34
C ARG A 293 -17.68 12.19 -7.59
N ARG A 294 -18.68 11.30 -7.44
CA ARG A 294 -19.14 10.42 -8.51
C ARG A 294 -20.18 11.08 -9.41
N VAL A 295 -21.13 11.80 -8.85
CA VAL A 295 -22.25 12.41 -9.60
C VAL A 295 -21.78 13.30 -10.76
N PRO A 296 -20.80 14.21 -10.62
CA PRO A 296 -20.35 15.00 -11.77
C PRO A 296 -19.87 14.13 -12.95
N ARG A 297 -19.17 13.04 -12.69
CA ARG A 297 -18.69 12.12 -13.74
C ARG A 297 -19.81 11.38 -14.45
N LEU A 298 -20.91 11.09 -13.74
CA LEU A 298 -22.11 10.50 -14.34
C LEU A 298 -22.78 11.51 -15.30
N LEU A 299 -22.84 12.79 -14.88
CA LEU A 299 -23.35 13.88 -15.73
C LEU A 299 -22.48 14.10 -16.95
N ASP A 300 -21.14 14.09 -16.80
CA ASP A 300 -20.17 14.17 -17.91
C ASP A 300 -20.38 13.02 -18.92
N ALA A 301 -20.75 11.83 -18.43
CA ALA A 301 -21.12 10.68 -19.26
C ALA A 301 -22.53 10.75 -19.86
N GLY A 302 -23.27 11.84 -19.62
CA GLY A 302 -24.60 12.09 -20.16
C GLY A 302 -25.73 11.31 -19.48
N ALA A 303 -25.52 10.83 -18.24
CA ALA A 303 -26.54 10.13 -17.47
C ALA A 303 -27.65 11.07 -16.98
N LEU A 304 -28.87 10.53 -16.89
CA LEU A 304 -29.99 11.15 -16.17
C LEU A 304 -29.90 10.70 -14.71
N VAL A 305 -29.35 11.57 -13.86
CA VAL A 305 -29.05 11.21 -12.46
C VAL A 305 -30.20 11.55 -11.54
N GLU A 306 -30.71 10.55 -10.84
CA GLU A 306 -31.59 10.71 -9.69
C GLU A 306 -30.82 10.32 -8.41
N LEU A 307 -31.01 11.10 -7.36
CA LEU A 307 -30.33 10.90 -6.08
C LEU A 307 -31.36 10.78 -4.95
N VAL A 308 -31.25 9.74 -4.15
CA VAL A 308 -32.10 9.52 -2.97
C VAL A 308 -31.22 9.57 -1.72
N ALA A 309 -31.47 10.56 -0.86
CA ALA A 309 -30.83 10.69 0.44
C ALA A 309 -31.63 11.69 1.29
N PRO A 310 -31.79 11.50 2.62
CA PRO A 310 -32.40 12.50 3.50
C PRO A 310 -31.68 13.84 3.46
N GLU A 311 -30.34 13.80 3.41
CA GLU A 311 -29.47 14.95 3.34
C GLU A 311 -28.41 14.76 2.26
N VAL A 312 -27.96 15.85 1.65
CA VAL A 312 -26.91 15.82 0.64
C VAL A 312 -25.85 16.89 0.91
N HIS A 313 -24.64 16.63 0.45
CA HIS A 313 -23.57 17.61 0.47
C HIS A 313 -23.98 18.86 -0.36
N SER A 314 -23.63 20.08 0.11
CA SER A 314 -24.00 21.36 -0.50
C SER A 314 -23.77 21.44 -2.01
N ARG A 315 -22.69 20.84 -2.51
CA ARG A 315 -22.42 20.78 -3.97
C ARG A 315 -23.45 19.96 -4.74
N LEU A 316 -24.03 18.92 -4.13
CA LEU A 316 -25.10 18.11 -4.73
C LEU A 316 -26.43 18.85 -4.66
N ALA A 317 -26.69 19.58 -3.57
CA ALA A 317 -27.85 20.45 -3.47
C ALA A 317 -27.85 21.52 -4.58
N GLY A 318 -26.70 22.16 -4.83
CA GLY A 318 -26.56 23.11 -5.94
C GLY A 318 -26.80 22.48 -7.33
N LEU A 319 -26.41 21.22 -7.55
CA LEU A 319 -26.73 20.51 -8.79
C LEU A 319 -28.21 20.21 -8.93
N ALA A 320 -28.90 19.93 -7.83
CA ALA A 320 -30.35 19.73 -7.81
C ALA A 320 -31.12 21.05 -8.07
N GLU A 321 -30.68 22.16 -7.44
CA GLU A 321 -31.24 23.50 -7.69
C GLU A 321 -31.07 23.91 -9.15
N ALA A 322 -29.91 23.61 -9.75
CA ALA A 322 -29.64 23.82 -11.16
C ALA A 322 -30.38 22.83 -12.09
N ARG A 323 -31.18 21.91 -11.55
CA ARG A 323 -31.89 20.85 -12.28
C ARG A 323 -30.98 19.93 -13.09
N ALA A 324 -29.70 19.86 -12.74
CA ALA A 324 -28.76 18.91 -13.35
C ALA A 324 -28.96 17.48 -12.83
N ILE A 325 -29.52 17.33 -11.63
CA ILE A 325 -29.95 16.05 -11.04
C ILE A 325 -31.34 16.20 -10.43
N THR A 326 -32.03 15.08 -10.25
CA THR A 326 -33.27 15.01 -9.45
C THR A 326 -32.94 14.49 -8.08
N TRP A 327 -33.16 15.27 -7.02
CA TRP A 327 -32.92 14.85 -5.64
C TRP A 327 -34.24 14.59 -4.92
N HIS A 328 -34.34 13.40 -4.34
CA HIS A 328 -35.43 12.97 -3.47
C HIS A 328 -34.96 13.01 -2.01
N ALA A 329 -35.40 14.02 -1.25
CA ALA A 329 -35.01 14.26 0.14
C ALA A 329 -35.70 13.29 1.11
N ARG A 330 -35.38 11.99 1.03
CA ARG A 330 -35.94 10.91 1.85
C ARG A 330 -35.00 9.70 1.88
N THR A 331 -35.34 8.73 2.70
CA THR A 331 -34.67 7.42 2.70
C THR A 331 -35.03 6.62 1.44
N PHE A 332 -34.14 5.71 1.08
CA PHE A 332 -34.30 4.77 -0.04
C PHE A 332 -35.54 3.86 0.14
N ALA A 333 -36.23 3.61 -0.94
CA ALA A 333 -37.27 2.60 -1.06
C ALA A 333 -36.96 1.69 -2.27
N PRO A 334 -37.32 0.37 -2.23
CA PRO A 334 -37.06 -0.55 -3.34
C PRO A 334 -37.58 -0.07 -4.71
N SER A 335 -38.73 0.63 -4.73
CA SER A 335 -39.28 1.24 -5.95
C SER A 335 -38.44 2.31 -6.61
N ASP A 336 -37.44 2.87 -5.90
CA ASP A 336 -36.53 3.83 -6.49
C ASP A 336 -35.67 3.23 -7.61
N LEU A 337 -35.50 1.90 -7.60
CA LEU A 337 -34.74 1.21 -8.64
C LEU A 337 -35.60 0.85 -9.87
N ASP A 338 -36.88 1.11 -9.87
CA ASP A 338 -37.75 0.77 -11.00
C ASP A 338 -37.31 1.58 -12.25
N GLY A 339 -36.88 0.86 -13.30
CA GLY A 339 -36.37 1.46 -14.52
C GLY A 339 -34.96 2.08 -14.42
N ALA A 340 -34.29 1.93 -13.32
CA ALA A 340 -32.88 2.31 -13.22
C ALA A 340 -32.03 1.39 -14.07
N TRP A 341 -31.14 1.97 -14.87
CA TRP A 341 -30.22 1.21 -15.70
C TRP A 341 -28.87 0.94 -15.00
N TYR A 342 -28.51 1.79 -14.04
CA TYR A 342 -27.32 1.67 -13.23
C TYR A 342 -27.58 2.26 -11.84
N VAL A 343 -27.04 1.63 -10.80
CA VAL A 343 -27.25 1.99 -9.40
C VAL A 343 -25.90 2.19 -8.69
N LEU A 344 -25.81 3.22 -7.86
CA LEU A 344 -24.70 3.45 -6.95
C LEU A 344 -25.22 3.44 -5.51
N ALA A 345 -24.80 2.44 -4.72
CA ALA A 345 -25.11 2.33 -3.29
C ALA A 345 -23.99 3.00 -2.49
N LEU A 346 -24.18 4.25 -2.08
CA LEU A 346 -23.16 5.13 -1.50
C LEU A 346 -23.57 5.70 -0.14
N THR A 347 -24.36 4.93 0.63
CA THR A 347 -24.71 5.31 1.99
C THR A 347 -23.60 4.99 2.97
N ASP A 348 -23.65 5.57 4.17
CA ASP A 348 -22.68 5.29 5.24
C ASP A 348 -22.98 3.97 6.00
N SER A 349 -24.16 3.35 5.75
CA SER A 349 -24.53 2.04 6.33
C SER A 349 -24.18 0.89 5.40
N PRO A 350 -23.29 -0.03 5.81
CA PRO A 350 -23.00 -1.26 5.07
C PRO A 350 -24.23 -2.14 4.84
N GLU A 351 -25.16 -2.18 5.81
CA GLU A 351 -26.39 -2.96 5.76
C GLU A 351 -27.34 -2.39 4.70
N ALA A 352 -27.53 -1.06 4.68
CA ALA A 352 -28.34 -0.39 3.67
C ALA A 352 -27.73 -0.60 2.28
N ASN A 353 -26.43 -0.48 2.12
CA ASN A 353 -25.76 -0.74 0.85
C ASN A 353 -25.93 -2.20 0.38
N ALA A 354 -25.87 -3.17 1.31
CA ALA A 354 -26.11 -4.58 0.98
C ALA A 354 -27.57 -4.81 0.51
N ALA A 355 -28.55 -4.19 1.16
CA ALA A 355 -29.95 -4.27 0.75
C ALA A 355 -30.18 -3.65 -0.63
N ILE A 356 -29.57 -2.51 -0.93
CA ILE A 356 -29.67 -1.87 -2.26
C ILE A 356 -29.05 -2.75 -3.34
N VAL A 357 -27.91 -3.39 -3.07
CA VAL A 357 -27.26 -4.33 -4.01
C VAL A 357 -28.17 -5.52 -4.27
N ALA A 358 -28.72 -6.16 -3.22
CA ALA A 358 -29.63 -7.30 -3.37
C ALA A 358 -30.87 -6.93 -4.19
N GLU A 359 -31.42 -5.74 -3.98
CA GLU A 359 -32.59 -5.25 -4.71
C GLU A 359 -32.26 -4.95 -6.19
N ALA A 360 -31.06 -4.42 -6.48
CA ALA A 360 -30.58 -4.20 -7.83
C ALA A 360 -30.32 -5.53 -8.56
N GLU A 361 -29.74 -6.52 -7.89
CA GLU A 361 -29.54 -7.87 -8.43
C GLU A 361 -30.89 -8.56 -8.78
N ALA A 362 -31.88 -8.44 -7.89
CA ALA A 362 -33.20 -8.97 -8.15
C ALA A 362 -33.85 -8.38 -9.42
N ARG A 363 -33.47 -7.15 -9.80
CA ARG A 363 -33.94 -6.46 -11.00
C ARG A 363 -33.00 -6.62 -12.20
N HIS A 364 -31.93 -7.40 -12.08
CA HIS A 364 -30.86 -7.53 -13.08
C HIS A 364 -30.25 -6.18 -13.49
N THR A 365 -30.11 -5.26 -12.53
CA THR A 365 -29.58 -3.93 -12.73
C THR A 365 -28.15 -3.84 -12.19
N PHE A 366 -27.22 -3.29 -12.98
CA PHE A 366 -25.85 -3.10 -12.53
C PHE A 366 -25.80 -2.19 -11.29
N CYS A 367 -25.13 -2.67 -10.24
CA CYS A 367 -24.96 -1.91 -9.01
C CYS A 367 -23.50 -1.89 -8.57
N VAL A 368 -23.03 -0.71 -8.09
CA VAL A 368 -21.71 -0.51 -7.48
C VAL A 368 -21.86 0.09 -6.09
N ARG A 369 -21.07 -0.40 -5.15
CA ARG A 369 -20.96 0.10 -3.77
C ARG A 369 -19.57 0.63 -3.45
#